data_21ef4cc41e21d74a01086bfff6e46a7d
#
_entry.id   21ef4cc41e21d74a01086bfff6e46a7d
#
_cell.length_a   1.000
_cell.length_b   1.000
_cell.length_c   1.000
_cell.angle_alpha   90.00
_cell.angle_beta   90.00
_cell.angle_gamma   90.00
#
_symmetry.space_group_name_H-M   'P 1'
#
loop_
_entity.id
_entity.type
_entity.pdbx_description
1 polymer ?
#
loop_
_entity_poly.entity_id
_entity_poly.type
_entity_poly.pdbx_seq_one_letter_code
_entity_poly.pdbx_strand_id
1 'polypeptide(L)' 'MVTMRISPTEVQAGDIIYVFSQTTDASAFQECVAAVGVKYCELELPPLDKRYAQAGSVELDSAFSQ' A
#
# COMPACT_ATOMS: atom_id res chain seq x y z
N MET A 1 -11.18 -7.47 1.23
CA MET A 1 -9.81 -7.34 1.75
C MET A 1 -9.72 -6.17 2.71
N VAL A 2 -8.99 -6.35 3.79
CA VAL A 2 -8.81 -5.29 4.78
C VAL A 2 -7.61 -4.44 4.39
N THR A 3 -7.79 -3.12 4.42
CA THR A 3 -6.69 -2.20 4.14
C THR A 3 -6.39 -1.38 5.38
N MET A 4 -5.20 -0.80 5.41
CA MET A 4 -4.79 0.05 6.51
C MET A 4 -4.24 1.36 5.97
N ARG A 5 -4.69 2.48 6.50
CA ARG A 5 -4.15 3.78 6.11
C ARG A 5 -2.89 4.03 6.91
N ILE A 6 -1.75 4.00 6.22
CA ILE A 6 -0.44 4.17 6.89
C ILE A 6 -0.17 5.65 7.13
N SER A 7 -0.50 6.48 6.16
CA SER A 7 -0.33 7.92 6.24
C SER A 7 -1.41 8.55 5.35
N PRO A 8 -1.51 9.88 5.32
CA PRO A 8 -2.55 10.52 4.48
C PRO A 8 -2.53 10.09 3.03
N THR A 9 -1.37 9.70 2.49
CA THR A 9 -1.26 9.32 1.09
C THR A 9 -0.83 7.88 0.89
N GLU A 10 -0.80 7.06 1.94
CA GLU A 10 -0.31 5.69 1.83
C GLU A 10 -1.31 4.69 2.36
N VAL A 11 -1.58 3.66 1.56
CA VAL A 11 -2.54 2.62 1.93
C VAL A 11 -1.85 1.27 1.84
N GLN A 12 -1.95 0.49 2.90
CA GLN A 12 -1.44 -0.88 2.88
C GLN A 12 -2.58 -1.84 2.56
N ALA A 13 -2.35 -2.68 1.55
CA ALA A 13 -3.29 -3.74 1.20
C ALA A 13 -2.47 -5.02 1.11
N GLY A 14 -2.72 -5.96 2.00
CA GLY A 14 -1.89 -7.14 2.09
C GLY A 14 -0.48 -6.78 2.54
N ASP A 15 0.51 -7.19 1.77
CA ASP A 15 1.91 -6.94 2.10
C ASP A 15 2.49 -5.74 1.35
N ILE A 16 1.66 -4.99 0.66
CA ILE A 16 2.15 -3.89 -0.17
C ILE A 16 1.56 -2.58 0.30
N ILE A 17 2.41 -1.57 0.38
CA ILE A 17 1.99 -0.20 0.66
C ILE A 17 1.96 0.56 -0.65
N TYR A 18 0.80 1.12 -0.97
CA TYR A 18 0.57 1.88 -2.20
C TYR A 18 0.63 3.36 -1.87
N VAL A 19 1.49 4.08 -2.59
CA VAL A 19 1.74 5.49 -2.33
C VAL A 19 1.06 6.34 -3.39
N PHE A 20 0.34 7.36 -2.98
CA PHE A 20 -0.37 8.25 -3.89
C PHE A 20 0.11 9.69 -3.70
N SER A 21 -0.21 10.54 -4.69
CA SER A 21 0.19 11.94 -4.61
C SER A 21 -0.77 12.77 -3.77
N GLN A 22 -2.01 12.30 -3.61
CA GLN A 22 -3.03 13.07 -2.91
C GLN A 22 -3.80 12.20 -1.93
N THR A 23 -4.27 12.83 -0.87
CA THR A 23 -5.09 12.15 0.14
C THR A 23 -6.36 11.59 -0.48
N THR A 24 -6.98 12.33 -1.40
CA THR A 24 -8.20 11.89 -2.05
C THR A 24 -7.99 10.61 -2.84
N ASP A 25 -6.84 10.50 -3.50
CA ASP A 25 -6.52 9.29 -4.26
C ASP A 25 -6.35 8.09 -3.33
N ALA A 26 -5.66 8.29 -2.22
CA ALA A 26 -5.48 7.23 -1.24
C ALA A 26 -6.82 6.76 -0.67
N SER A 27 -7.70 7.71 -0.37
CA SER A 27 -9.03 7.38 0.14
C SER A 27 -9.86 6.62 -0.89
N ALA A 28 -9.83 7.09 -2.14
CA ALA A 28 -10.56 6.44 -3.22
C ALA A 28 -10.05 5.02 -3.44
N PHE A 29 -8.72 4.84 -3.40
CA PHE A 29 -8.14 3.53 -3.56
C PHE A 29 -8.58 2.59 -2.45
N GLN A 30 -8.58 3.09 -1.22
CA GLN A 30 -8.98 2.28 -0.07
C GLN A 30 -10.42 1.81 -0.19
N GLU A 31 -11.31 2.71 -0.60
CA GLU A 31 -12.71 2.35 -0.81
C GLU A 31 -12.88 1.39 -1.97
N CYS A 32 -12.13 1.59 -3.03
CA CYS A 32 -12.17 0.73 -4.19
C CYS A 32 -11.76 -0.70 -3.83
N VAL A 33 -10.67 -0.85 -3.09
CA VAL A 33 -10.18 -2.17 -2.70
C VAL A 33 -11.21 -2.90 -1.85
N ALA A 34 -11.88 -2.20 -0.97
CA ALA A 34 -12.93 -2.81 -0.15
C ALA A 34 -14.10 -3.30 -1.00
N ALA A 35 -14.37 -2.62 -2.10
CA ALA A 35 -15.51 -2.98 -2.95
C ALA A 35 -15.19 -4.06 -3.98
N VAL A 36 -14.04 -3.97 -4.65
CA VAL A 36 -13.77 -4.82 -5.82
C VAL A 36 -12.39 -5.49 -5.83
N GLY A 37 -11.56 -5.22 -4.85
CA GLY A 37 -10.26 -5.86 -4.78
C GLY A 37 -9.14 -5.01 -5.35
N VAL A 38 -7.90 -5.39 -5.03
CA VAL A 38 -6.75 -4.54 -5.27
C VAL A 38 -6.33 -4.49 -6.73
N LYS A 39 -6.43 -5.59 -7.44
CA LYS A 39 -5.99 -5.65 -8.82
C LYS A 39 -6.69 -4.65 -9.71
N TYR A 40 -8.01 -4.61 -9.60
CA TYR A 40 -8.81 -3.69 -10.39
C TYR A 40 -8.51 -2.24 -10.00
N CYS A 41 -8.35 -2.01 -8.70
CA CYS A 41 -8.13 -0.65 -8.22
C CYS A 41 -6.78 -0.10 -8.63
N GLU A 42 -5.78 -0.95 -8.75
CA GLU A 42 -4.48 -0.51 -9.26
C GLU A 42 -4.58 0.02 -10.69
N LEU A 43 -5.46 -0.57 -11.49
CA LEU A 43 -5.64 -0.13 -12.86
C LEU A 43 -6.40 1.20 -12.94
N GLU A 44 -7.39 1.37 -12.07
CA GLU A 44 -8.21 2.57 -12.09
C GLU A 44 -7.54 3.74 -11.37
N LEU A 45 -6.76 3.44 -10.36
CA LEU A 45 -6.11 4.46 -9.53
C LEU A 45 -4.63 4.07 -9.36
N PRO A 46 -3.83 4.22 -10.42
CA PRO A 46 -2.44 3.77 -10.35
C PRO A 46 -1.67 4.55 -9.29
N PRO A 47 -0.97 3.84 -8.39
CA PRO A 47 -0.18 4.51 -7.37
C PRO A 47 1.10 5.09 -7.96
N LEU A 48 1.65 6.09 -7.28
CA LEU A 48 2.95 6.64 -7.66
C LEU A 48 4.05 5.62 -7.43
N ASP A 49 3.92 4.85 -6.36
CA ASP A 49 4.95 3.91 -5.97
C ASP A 49 4.33 2.81 -5.14
N LYS A 50 5.05 1.69 -5.06
CA LYS A 50 4.65 0.56 -4.22
C LYS A 50 5.88 0.09 -3.47
N ARG A 51 5.70 -0.31 -2.20
CA ARG A 51 6.80 -0.89 -1.44
C ARG A 51 6.25 -1.98 -0.53
N TYR A 52 7.11 -2.89 -0.13
CA TYR A 52 6.69 -3.96 0.76
C TYR A 52 6.60 -3.47 2.19
N ALA A 53 5.55 -3.91 2.85
CA ALA A 53 5.28 -3.47 4.21
C ALA A 53 6.28 -3.96 5.20
N GLN A 54 7.02 -4.67 5.16
CA GLN A 54 7.82 -5.03 6.10
C GLN A 54 9.05 -5.16 6.10
N ALA A 55 9.00 -4.69 5.94
CA ALA A 55 9.86 -4.97 5.92
C ALA A 55 10.76 -5.19 6.89
N GLY A 56 10.68 -5.09 7.07
CA GLY A 56 11.29 -5.37 7.71
C GLY A 56 11.74 -5.96 8.13
N SER A 57 11.71 -6.01 8.16
CA SER A 57 12.03 -6.67 8.56
C SER A 57 12.87 -7.20 8.49
N VAL A 58 13.13 -7.10 8.32
CA VAL A 58 13.81 -7.71 8.35
C VAL A 58 14.85 -7.53 8.42
N GLU A 59 14.98 -7.27 8.42
CA GLU A 59 15.71 -7.30 8.54
C GLU A 59 16.55 -7.43 8.95
N LEU A 60 16.59 -7.35 9.11
CA LEU A 60 17.28 -7.66 9.51
C LEU A 60 17.99 -8.16 9.33
N ASP A 61 18.11 -8.16 9.05
CA ASP A 61 18.70 -8.73 8.86
C ASP A 61 19.33 -8.58 8.49
N SER A 62 19.41 -8.21 8.40
CA SER A 62 19.91 -8.11 8.21
C SER A 62 20.63 -7.84 8.41
N ALA A 63 20.68 -7.71 8.57
CA ALA A 63 21.22 -7.56 8.90
C ALA A 63 21.95 -7.83 9.10
N PHE A 64 22.09 -7.94 9.09
CA PHE A 64 22.66 -8.35 9.25
C PHE A 64 23.14 -8.56 8.76
N SER A 65 23.15 -8.48 8.55
CA SER A 65 23.48 -8.72 8.16
C SER A 65 23.88 -8.62 7.74
N GLN A 66 24.12 -8.55 7.59
CA GLN A 66 24.34 -8.44 7.33
C GLN A 66 24.75 -8.41 7.22
#